data_c2b910dbdfa4c24b503a2ad8b082cbb3
#
_entry.id   c2b910dbdfa4c24b503a2ad8b082cbb3
#
_cell.length_a   1.000
_cell.length_b   1.000
_cell.length_c   1.000
_cell.angle_alpha   90.00
_cell.angle_beta   90.00
_cell.angle_gamma   90.00
#
_symmetry.space_group_name_H-M   'P 1'
#
loop_
_entity.id
_entity.type
_entity.pdbx_description
1 polymer ?
#
loop_
_entity_poly.entity_id
_entity_poly.type
_entity_poly.pdbx_seq_one_letter_code
_entity_poly.pdbx_strand_id
1 'polypeptide(L)'
;MNDARTRRLFIGIQLSAEVRAGLERDAELLKERMCGNFSRSDNYHITLVFLGGRTDDELPALRRALDGAATFKPFELELAGMGRFSRGTRWIVWRGVAPDAPLAALYRAVCGQLRAQGVAFDAGAFNAHITLARQCTPAPLPAPGELSRGRIAVGRITLFESARVDGVLRYTPLYSRALGAAKSGEVERGYNKF
;
A
#
# COMPACT_ATOMS: atom_id res chain seq x y z
N MET A 1 29.18 -9.29 17.17
CA MET A 1 28.56 -8.64 15.99
C MET A 1 27.06 -8.63 16.24
N ASN A 2 26.47 -7.46 16.42
CA ASN A 2 25.02 -7.36 16.62
C ASN A 2 24.39 -7.64 15.25
N ASP A 3 23.76 -8.78 15.08
CA ASP A 3 23.04 -9.12 13.86
C ASP A 3 21.80 -8.21 13.81
N ALA A 4 21.92 -7.09 13.08
CA ALA A 4 20.86 -6.09 13.03
C ALA A 4 19.61 -6.74 12.39
N ARG A 5 18.53 -6.84 13.17
CA ARG A 5 17.28 -7.42 12.71
C ARG A 5 16.82 -6.74 11.42
N THR A 6 16.74 -7.51 10.36
CA THR A 6 16.23 -7.04 9.06
C THR A 6 14.73 -7.26 8.96
N ARG A 7 13.97 -6.20 8.70
CA ARG A 7 12.52 -6.21 8.47
C ARG A 7 12.20 -6.01 7.00
N ARG A 8 11.28 -6.78 6.47
CA ARG A 8 10.77 -6.54 5.11
C ARG A 8 9.68 -5.47 5.16
N LEU A 9 9.96 -4.29 4.62
CA LEU A 9 9.09 -3.12 4.74
C LEU A 9 8.52 -2.67 3.39
N PHE A 10 7.34 -2.03 3.46
CA PHE A 10 6.74 -1.31 2.35
C PHE A 10 5.87 -0.15 2.85
N ILE A 11 5.63 0.84 2.00
CA ILE A 11 4.69 1.94 2.25
C ILE A 11 3.43 1.68 1.42
N GLY A 12 2.26 1.85 2.04
CA GLY A 12 0.98 1.62 1.37
C GLY A 12 -0.19 2.34 2.01
N ILE A 13 -1.35 2.14 1.40
CA ILE A 13 -2.65 2.67 1.81
C ILE A 13 -3.49 1.51 2.37
N GLN A 14 -3.98 1.67 3.59
CA GLN A 14 -4.93 0.74 4.21
C GLN A 14 -6.33 0.94 3.62
N LEU A 15 -7.10 -0.13 3.57
CA LEU A 15 -8.49 -0.13 3.11
C LEU A 15 -9.45 -0.20 4.29
N SER A 16 -10.61 0.45 4.17
CA SER A 16 -11.70 0.33 5.13
C SER A 16 -12.26 -1.10 5.17
N ALA A 17 -12.96 -1.43 6.25
CA ALA A 17 -13.63 -2.73 6.39
C ALA A 17 -14.65 -2.96 5.27
N GLU A 18 -15.39 -1.93 4.88
CA GLU A 18 -16.37 -1.98 3.80
C GLU A 18 -15.73 -2.34 2.44
N VAL A 19 -14.64 -1.65 2.07
CA VAL A 19 -13.90 -1.95 0.83
C VAL A 19 -13.34 -3.38 0.88
N ARG A 20 -12.77 -3.80 2.02
CA ARG A 20 -12.26 -5.16 2.18
C ARG A 20 -13.35 -6.23 2.00
N ALA A 21 -14.55 -6.02 2.54
CA ALA A 21 -15.68 -6.92 2.37
C ALA A 21 -16.11 -7.02 0.89
N GLY A 22 -16.06 -5.92 0.12
CA GLY A 22 -16.27 -5.95 -1.32
C GLY A 22 -15.23 -6.81 -2.05
N LEU A 23 -13.96 -6.62 -1.71
CA LEU A 23 -12.85 -7.38 -2.29
C LEU A 23 -12.86 -8.87 -1.90
N GLU A 24 -13.39 -9.22 -0.73
CA GLU A 24 -13.62 -10.62 -0.34
C GLU A 24 -14.63 -11.28 -1.27
N ARG A 25 -15.76 -10.62 -1.59
CA ARG A 25 -16.72 -11.13 -2.58
C ARG A 25 -16.07 -11.30 -3.95
N ASP A 26 -15.25 -10.35 -4.39
CA ASP A 26 -14.49 -10.47 -5.64
C ASP A 26 -13.53 -11.66 -5.62
N ALA A 27 -12.91 -11.94 -4.46
CA ALA A 27 -12.02 -13.09 -4.28
C ALA A 27 -12.79 -14.43 -4.28
N GLU A 28 -14.02 -14.48 -3.75
CA GLU A 28 -14.85 -15.70 -3.87
C GLU A 28 -15.18 -16.01 -5.34
N LEU A 29 -15.56 -15.03 -6.15
CA LEU A 29 -15.76 -15.22 -7.60
C LEU A 29 -14.51 -15.79 -8.31
N LEU A 30 -13.31 -15.37 -7.84
CA LEU A 30 -12.07 -15.92 -8.37
C LEU A 30 -11.84 -17.38 -7.93
N LYS A 31 -12.17 -17.76 -6.69
CA LYS A 31 -12.03 -19.11 -6.17
C LYS A 31 -12.87 -20.14 -6.93
N GLU A 32 -14.02 -19.71 -7.45
CA GLU A 32 -14.86 -20.55 -8.31
C GLU A 32 -14.22 -20.84 -9.69
N ARG A 33 -13.28 -19.99 -10.13
CA ARG A 33 -12.70 -20.02 -11.48
C ARG A 33 -11.25 -20.52 -11.52
N MET A 34 -10.49 -20.37 -10.44
CA MET A 34 -9.07 -20.66 -10.43
C MET A 34 -8.55 -21.14 -9.08
N CYS A 35 -7.51 -21.97 -9.10
CA CYS A 35 -6.74 -22.31 -7.91
C CYS A 35 -5.62 -21.31 -7.72
N GLY A 36 -5.29 -20.98 -6.46
CA GLY A 36 -4.21 -20.06 -6.13
C GLY A 36 -4.09 -19.81 -4.62
N ASN A 37 -3.11 -19.01 -4.24
CA ASN A 37 -2.92 -18.56 -2.86
C ASN A 37 -3.63 -17.23 -2.66
N PHE A 38 -4.85 -17.27 -2.11
CA PHE A 38 -5.67 -16.07 -1.88
C PHE A 38 -5.16 -15.30 -0.67
N SER A 39 -5.06 -13.98 -0.83
CA SER A 39 -4.67 -13.07 0.23
C SER A 39 -5.79 -13.00 1.28
N ARG A 40 -5.41 -12.93 2.56
CA ARG A 40 -6.37 -12.62 3.64
C ARG A 40 -6.83 -11.18 3.47
N SER A 41 -8.08 -10.89 3.81
CA SER A 41 -8.65 -9.55 3.69
C SER A 41 -7.92 -8.50 4.52
N ASP A 42 -7.38 -8.89 5.70
CA ASP A 42 -6.54 -8.01 6.52
C ASP A 42 -5.26 -7.55 5.82
N ASN A 43 -4.83 -8.28 4.80
CA ASN A 43 -3.66 -7.94 4.00
C ASN A 43 -4.00 -7.14 2.72
N TYR A 44 -5.27 -6.82 2.47
CA TYR A 44 -5.62 -6.00 1.31
C TYR A 44 -5.16 -4.55 1.52
N HIS A 45 -4.37 -4.05 0.59
CA HIS A 45 -3.80 -2.71 0.60
C HIS A 45 -3.41 -2.28 -0.81
N ILE A 46 -3.18 -0.99 -1.00
CA ILE A 46 -2.50 -0.47 -2.18
C ILE A 46 -1.04 -0.23 -1.78
N THR A 47 -0.10 -0.89 -2.45
CA THR A 47 1.34 -0.60 -2.25
C THR A 47 1.71 0.68 -2.99
N LEU A 48 2.34 1.62 -2.30
CA LEU A 48 3.00 2.77 -2.91
C LEU A 48 4.45 2.42 -3.26
N VAL A 49 5.25 2.00 -2.28
CA VAL A 49 6.69 1.71 -2.49
C VAL A 49 7.10 0.47 -1.71
N PHE A 50 7.74 -0.48 -2.38
CA PHE A 50 8.45 -1.57 -1.72
C PHE A 50 9.84 -1.10 -1.29
N LEU A 51 10.18 -1.31 -0.02
CA LEU A 51 11.47 -0.91 0.56
C LEU A 51 12.44 -2.07 0.69
N GLY A 52 11.93 -3.31 0.68
CA GLY A 52 12.75 -4.51 0.87
C GLY A 52 13.16 -4.71 2.34
N GLY A 53 14.31 -5.35 2.54
CA GLY A 53 14.90 -5.54 3.86
C GLY A 53 15.48 -4.24 4.40
N ARG A 54 15.10 -3.85 5.62
CA ARG A 54 15.55 -2.64 6.32
C ARG A 54 15.92 -2.96 7.76
N THR A 55 16.91 -2.28 8.27
CA THR A 55 17.34 -2.38 9.66
C THR A 55 16.59 -1.38 10.54
N ASP A 56 16.62 -1.57 11.86
CA ASP A 56 15.86 -0.72 12.79
C ASP A 56 16.41 0.72 12.84
N ASP A 57 17.69 0.94 12.55
CA ASP A 57 18.33 2.26 12.46
C ASP A 57 17.85 3.08 11.24
N GLU A 58 17.29 2.46 10.20
CA GLU A 58 16.70 3.15 9.06
C GLU A 58 15.26 3.66 9.34
N LEU A 59 14.58 3.14 10.38
CA LEU A 59 13.19 3.52 10.70
C LEU A 59 12.99 5.03 10.92
N PRO A 60 13.89 5.78 11.59
CA PRO A 60 13.72 7.22 11.74
C PRO A 60 13.70 7.96 10.39
N ALA A 61 14.54 7.58 9.43
CA ALA A 61 14.55 8.16 8.09
C ALA A 61 13.25 7.86 7.33
N LEU A 62 12.74 6.63 7.42
CA LEU A 62 11.47 6.22 6.83
C LEU A 62 10.27 7.01 7.40
N ARG A 63 10.25 7.22 8.73
CA ARG A 63 9.21 8.04 9.38
C ARG A 63 9.25 9.48 8.88
N ARG A 64 10.43 10.13 8.83
CA ARG A 64 10.58 11.47 8.27
C ARG A 64 10.12 11.56 6.81
N ALA A 65 10.39 10.54 6.00
CA ALA A 65 9.91 10.49 4.63
C ALA A 65 8.38 10.47 4.55
N LEU A 66 7.69 9.69 5.41
CA LEU A 66 6.23 9.69 5.47
C LEU A 66 5.70 11.04 5.94
N ASP A 67 6.30 11.65 6.97
CA ASP A 67 5.92 12.97 7.47
C ASP A 67 6.01 14.05 6.38
N GLY A 68 7.10 14.05 5.61
CA GLY A 68 7.29 14.99 4.51
C GLY A 68 6.34 14.75 3.33
N ALA A 69 5.91 13.51 3.10
CA ALA A 69 4.97 13.16 2.04
C ALA A 69 3.50 13.40 2.41
N ALA A 70 3.16 13.54 3.69
CA ALA A 70 1.77 13.60 4.16
C ALA A 70 1.10 14.98 4.05
N THR A 71 1.66 15.90 3.27
CA THR A 71 1.13 17.26 3.06
C THR A 71 -0.09 17.32 2.13
N PHE A 72 -0.44 16.22 1.48
CA PHE A 72 -1.58 16.11 0.58
C PHE A 72 -2.89 16.16 1.35
N LYS A 73 -3.91 16.79 0.75
CA LYS A 73 -5.28 16.69 1.26
C LYS A 73 -5.78 15.24 1.08
N PRO A 74 -6.62 14.71 1.99
CA PRO A 74 -7.31 13.45 1.76
C PRO A 74 -8.10 13.47 0.45
N PHE A 75 -8.20 12.32 -0.22
CA PHE A 75 -8.91 12.14 -1.50
C PHE A 75 -9.53 10.75 -1.57
N GLU A 76 -10.35 10.51 -2.57
CA GLU A 76 -10.99 9.22 -2.83
C GLU A 76 -10.51 8.63 -4.14
N LEU A 77 -10.42 7.30 -4.18
CA LEU A 77 -10.13 6.51 -5.37
C LEU A 77 -11.31 5.62 -5.69
N GLU A 78 -11.48 5.29 -6.95
CA GLU A 78 -12.48 4.32 -7.39
C GLU A 78 -11.84 2.96 -7.69
N LEU A 79 -12.51 1.88 -7.27
CA LEU A 79 -12.14 0.53 -7.70
C LEU A 79 -12.39 0.39 -9.20
N ALA A 80 -11.39 -0.11 -9.92
CA ALA A 80 -11.47 -0.38 -11.35
C ALA A 80 -11.64 -1.89 -11.63
N GLY A 81 -11.49 -2.32 -12.84
CA GLY A 81 -11.55 -3.71 -13.27
C GLY A 81 -10.52 -4.60 -12.58
N MET A 82 -10.54 -5.87 -12.90
CA MET A 82 -9.57 -6.86 -12.43
C MET A 82 -8.48 -7.07 -13.48
N GLY A 83 -7.27 -7.37 -13.02
CA GLY A 83 -6.15 -7.63 -13.90
C GLY A 83 -5.20 -8.67 -13.34
N ARG A 84 -4.16 -8.96 -14.11
CA ARG A 84 -3.15 -9.95 -13.72
C ARG A 84 -1.74 -9.50 -14.09
N PHE A 85 -0.76 -10.01 -13.34
CA PHE A 85 0.64 -10.07 -13.75
C PHE A 85 1.01 -11.52 -14.02
N SER A 86 1.58 -11.81 -15.18
CA SER A 86 2.08 -13.14 -15.50
C SER A 86 3.42 -13.39 -14.81
N ARG A 87 3.58 -14.57 -14.21
CA ARG A 87 4.81 -15.04 -13.58
C ARG A 87 5.05 -16.49 -14.03
N GLY A 88 5.70 -16.65 -15.18
CA GLY A 88 5.80 -17.93 -15.85
C GLY A 88 4.41 -18.48 -16.17
N THR A 89 4.10 -19.69 -15.73
CA THR A 89 2.80 -20.37 -15.93
C THR A 89 1.73 -19.97 -14.91
N ARG A 90 2.04 -19.08 -13.96
CA ARG A 90 1.14 -18.66 -12.88
C ARG A 90 0.87 -17.15 -12.94
N TRP A 91 -0.27 -16.75 -12.36
CA TRP A 91 -0.67 -15.35 -12.30
C TRP A 91 -0.68 -14.81 -10.88
N ILE A 92 -0.45 -13.50 -10.78
CA ILE A 92 -0.85 -12.68 -9.64
C ILE A 92 -2.09 -11.93 -10.08
N VAL A 93 -3.22 -12.17 -9.42
CA VAL A 93 -4.50 -11.52 -9.75
C VAL A 93 -4.75 -10.38 -8.77
N TRP A 94 -5.21 -9.27 -9.31
CA TRP A 94 -5.39 -8.04 -8.56
C TRP A 94 -6.63 -7.26 -9.00
N ARG A 95 -7.16 -6.48 -8.08
CA ARG A 95 -8.20 -5.48 -8.31
C ARG A 95 -7.51 -4.15 -8.65
N GLY A 96 -7.91 -3.52 -9.74
CA GLY A 96 -7.40 -2.23 -10.16
C GLY A 96 -7.97 -1.07 -9.36
N VAL A 97 -7.29 0.05 -9.50
CA VAL A 97 -7.74 1.38 -9.06
C VAL A 97 -7.76 2.26 -10.30
N ALA A 98 -8.81 3.06 -10.46
CA ALA A 98 -8.91 3.98 -11.59
C ALA A 98 -7.73 4.96 -11.59
N PRO A 99 -7.20 5.36 -12.77
CA PRO A 99 -6.15 6.35 -12.86
C PRO A 99 -6.55 7.63 -12.11
N ASP A 100 -5.67 8.09 -11.22
CA ASP A 100 -5.95 9.23 -10.36
C ASP A 100 -4.72 10.13 -10.21
N ALA A 101 -4.86 11.41 -10.50
CA ALA A 101 -3.77 12.38 -10.46
C ALA A 101 -3.27 12.64 -9.02
N PRO A 102 -4.12 12.81 -8.00
CA PRO A 102 -3.73 12.86 -6.60
C PRO A 102 -2.91 11.65 -6.14
N LEU A 103 -3.32 10.42 -6.50
CA LEU A 103 -2.58 9.21 -6.14
C LEU A 103 -1.19 9.18 -6.79
N ALA A 104 -1.12 9.52 -8.08
CA ALA A 104 0.16 9.61 -8.79
C ALA A 104 1.08 10.69 -8.19
N ALA A 105 0.52 11.82 -7.75
CA ALA A 105 1.26 12.88 -7.08
C ALA A 105 1.76 12.43 -5.69
N LEU A 106 0.92 11.74 -4.91
CA LEU A 106 1.30 11.18 -3.61
C LEU A 106 2.43 10.16 -3.76
N TYR A 107 2.34 9.25 -4.74
CA TYR A 107 3.43 8.30 -5.03
C TYR A 107 4.76 9.03 -5.31
N ARG A 108 4.74 10.05 -6.20
CA ARG A 108 5.95 10.85 -6.51
C ARG A 108 6.50 11.56 -5.28
N ALA A 109 5.64 12.09 -4.42
CA ALA A 109 6.05 12.75 -3.17
C ALA A 109 6.71 11.76 -2.21
N VAL A 110 6.13 10.56 -2.01
CA VAL A 110 6.74 9.51 -1.19
C VAL A 110 8.12 9.13 -1.74
N CYS A 111 8.25 8.91 -3.04
CA CYS A 111 9.52 8.61 -3.68
C CYS A 111 10.54 9.75 -3.51
N GLY A 112 10.12 11.00 -3.67
CA GLY A 112 10.96 12.19 -3.48
C GLY A 112 11.48 12.31 -2.06
N GLN A 113 10.60 12.10 -1.07
CA GLN A 113 10.97 12.13 0.35
C GLN A 113 11.93 10.99 0.73
N LEU A 114 11.71 9.77 0.23
CA LEU A 114 12.62 8.65 0.47
C LEU A 114 14.02 8.97 -0.07
N ARG A 115 14.14 9.51 -1.29
CA ARG A 115 15.43 9.95 -1.85
C ARG A 115 16.08 11.06 -1.02
N ALA A 116 15.30 12.05 -0.57
CA ALA A 116 15.80 13.13 0.29
C ALA A 116 16.32 12.64 1.65
N GLN A 117 15.83 11.48 2.13
CA GLN A 117 16.34 10.82 3.33
C GLN A 117 17.46 9.80 3.04
N GLY A 118 17.94 9.69 1.81
CA GLY A 118 18.99 8.74 1.43
C GLY A 118 18.54 7.28 1.41
N VAL A 119 17.23 7.01 1.41
CA VAL A 119 16.70 5.64 1.40
C VAL A 119 16.70 5.11 -0.03
N ALA A 120 17.43 4.02 -0.28
CA ALA A 120 17.39 3.32 -1.56
C ALA A 120 16.09 2.50 -1.68
N PHE A 121 15.46 2.48 -2.85
CA PHE A 121 14.29 1.65 -3.16
C PHE A 121 14.18 1.44 -4.67
N ASP A 122 13.46 0.41 -5.09
CA ASP A 122 13.16 0.19 -6.49
C ASP A 122 11.97 1.07 -6.91
N ALA A 123 12.25 2.05 -7.77
CA ALA A 123 11.27 2.98 -8.33
C ALA A 123 10.76 2.47 -9.69
N GLY A 124 10.23 1.25 -9.73
CA GLY A 124 9.59 0.70 -10.93
C GLY A 124 8.34 1.48 -11.37
N ALA A 125 7.75 1.08 -12.49
CA ALA A 125 6.49 1.66 -12.95
C ALA A 125 5.39 1.49 -11.88
N PHE A 126 4.78 2.60 -11.46
CA PHE A 126 3.71 2.60 -10.48
C PHE A 126 2.40 2.15 -11.13
N ASN A 127 1.89 1.02 -10.68
CA ASN A 127 0.58 0.51 -11.05
C ASN A 127 -0.24 0.29 -9.77
N ALA A 128 -1.20 1.16 -9.51
CA ALA A 128 -2.04 1.07 -8.32
C ALA A 128 -2.97 -0.15 -8.41
N HIS A 129 -2.80 -1.09 -7.50
CA HIS A 129 -3.58 -2.32 -7.47
C HIS A 129 -3.66 -2.90 -6.05
N ILE A 130 -4.64 -3.78 -5.85
CA ILE A 130 -4.85 -4.55 -4.62
C ILE A 130 -4.72 -6.03 -4.98
N THR A 131 -3.68 -6.69 -4.51
CA THR A 131 -3.45 -8.12 -4.80
C THR A 131 -4.49 -8.98 -4.06
N LEU A 132 -5.29 -9.73 -4.83
CA LEU A 132 -6.28 -10.68 -4.30
C LEU A 132 -5.72 -12.09 -4.16
N ALA A 133 -4.93 -12.54 -5.15
CA ALA A 133 -4.37 -13.88 -5.14
C ALA A 133 -3.02 -13.96 -5.87
N ARG A 134 -2.22 -14.94 -5.50
CA ARG A 134 -0.91 -15.24 -6.09
C ARG A 134 -0.83 -16.71 -6.50
N GLN A 135 0.10 -17.05 -7.39
CA GLN A 135 0.29 -18.42 -7.89
C GLN A 135 -1.00 -19.01 -8.49
N CYS A 136 -1.84 -18.16 -9.09
CA CYS A 136 -3.11 -18.58 -9.66
C CYS A 136 -2.91 -19.37 -10.95
N THR A 137 -3.74 -20.38 -11.17
CA THR A 137 -3.89 -21.03 -12.48
C THR A 137 -4.53 -20.04 -13.45
N PRO A 138 -4.10 -19.99 -14.73
CA PRO A 138 -4.76 -19.15 -15.72
C PRO A 138 -6.24 -19.56 -15.90
N ALA A 139 -7.14 -18.59 -15.82
CA ALA A 139 -8.56 -18.75 -16.09
C ALA A 139 -9.18 -17.39 -16.47
N PRO A 140 -10.37 -17.33 -17.11
CA PRO A 140 -11.06 -16.09 -17.40
C PRO A 140 -11.33 -15.29 -16.12
N LEU A 141 -10.99 -13.99 -16.14
CA LEU A 141 -11.29 -13.09 -15.03
C LEU A 141 -12.77 -12.70 -15.05
N PRO A 142 -13.37 -12.38 -13.88
CA PRO A 142 -14.71 -11.81 -13.80
C PRO A 142 -14.84 -10.54 -14.65
N ALA A 143 -16.00 -10.37 -15.28
CA ALA A 143 -16.31 -9.16 -16.03
C ALA A 143 -16.53 -7.96 -15.08
N PRO A 144 -16.31 -6.71 -15.53
CA PRO A 144 -16.48 -5.54 -14.65
C PRO A 144 -17.84 -5.45 -13.96
N GLY A 145 -18.90 -5.93 -14.60
CA GLY A 145 -20.27 -5.95 -14.05
C GLY A 145 -20.50 -6.93 -12.91
N GLU A 146 -19.64 -7.95 -12.76
CA GLU A 146 -19.70 -8.94 -11.69
C GLU A 146 -18.98 -8.46 -10.43
N LEU A 147 -18.15 -7.42 -10.55
CA LEU A 147 -17.25 -6.97 -9.50
C LEU A 147 -17.91 -5.99 -8.54
N SER A 148 -17.50 -6.04 -7.29
CA SER A 148 -17.94 -5.09 -6.27
C SER A 148 -17.58 -3.66 -6.65
N ARG A 149 -18.50 -2.72 -6.50
CA ARG A 149 -18.23 -1.28 -6.62
C ARG A 149 -17.77 -0.74 -5.29
N GLY A 150 -16.91 0.28 -5.29
CA GLY A 150 -16.48 0.92 -4.05
C GLY A 150 -15.52 2.06 -4.28
N ARG A 151 -15.46 2.95 -3.28
CA ARG A 151 -14.51 4.05 -3.18
C ARG A 151 -13.57 3.80 -2.02
N ILE A 152 -12.32 4.16 -2.22
CA ILE A 152 -11.26 4.02 -1.22
C ILE A 152 -10.92 5.41 -0.71
N ALA A 153 -11.25 5.71 0.53
CA ALA A 153 -10.83 6.94 1.18
C ALA A 153 -9.32 6.88 1.50
N VAL A 154 -8.55 7.78 0.91
CA VAL A 154 -7.11 7.93 1.14
C VAL A 154 -6.90 9.08 2.11
N GLY A 155 -6.94 8.78 3.39
CA GLY A 155 -6.72 9.75 4.46
C GLY A 155 -5.38 9.56 5.20
N ARG A 156 -4.59 8.55 4.83
CA ARG A 156 -3.36 8.20 5.54
C ARG A 156 -2.44 7.34 4.69
N ILE A 157 -1.12 7.46 4.92
CA ILE A 157 -0.09 6.56 4.42
C ILE A 157 0.54 5.80 5.58
N THR A 158 0.93 4.56 5.35
CA THR A 158 1.39 3.66 6.40
C THR A 158 2.64 2.91 5.98
N LEU A 159 3.62 2.85 6.88
CA LEU A 159 4.77 1.96 6.80
C LEU A 159 4.38 0.62 7.42
N PHE A 160 4.51 -0.45 6.65
CA PHE A 160 4.18 -1.81 7.06
C PHE A 160 5.42 -2.69 7.16
N GLU A 161 5.40 -3.59 8.11
CA GLU A 161 6.25 -4.78 8.13
C GLU A 161 5.51 -5.97 7.52
N SER A 162 6.17 -6.66 6.59
CA SER A 162 5.70 -7.92 6.01
C SER A 162 6.44 -9.07 6.68
N ALA A 163 5.78 -9.81 7.55
CA ALA A 163 6.37 -10.94 8.27
C ALA A 163 5.46 -12.16 8.25
N ARG A 164 6.03 -13.36 8.45
CA ARG A 164 5.25 -14.56 8.76
C ARG A 164 5.17 -14.69 10.28
N VAL A 165 3.95 -14.73 10.78
CA VAL A 165 3.64 -14.99 12.19
C VAL A 165 2.86 -16.31 12.21
N ASP A 166 3.37 -17.31 12.91
CA ASP A 166 2.79 -18.66 12.96
C ASP A 166 2.52 -19.24 11.55
N GLY A 167 3.48 -19.06 10.64
CA GLY A 167 3.39 -19.53 9.26
C GLY A 167 2.49 -18.68 8.34
N VAL A 168 1.72 -17.73 8.89
CA VAL A 168 0.77 -16.88 8.16
C VAL A 168 1.41 -15.53 7.81
N LEU A 169 1.33 -15.12 6.55
CA LEU A 169 1.77 -13.79 6.13
C LEU A 169 0.87 -12.72 6.76
N ARG A 170 1.48 -11.77 7.45
CA ARG A 170 0.82 -10.61 8.06
C ARG A 170 1.52 -9.32 7.66
N TYR A 171 0.74 -8.27 7.52
CA TYR A 171 1.22 -6.90 7.32
C TYR A 171 0.88 -6.07 8.56
N THR A 172 1.93 -5.77 9.35
CA THR A 172 1.79 -5.04 10.61
C THR A 172 2.13 -3.57 10.40
N PRO A 173 1.22 -2.63 10.73
CA PRO A 173 1.54 -1.22 10.71
C PRO A 173 2.63 -0.88 11.74
N LEU A 174 3.73 -0.26 11.30
CA LEU A 174 4.79 0.24 12.18
C LEU A 174 4.69 1.74 12.42
N TYR A 175 4.24 2.48 11.42
CA TYR A 175 4.06 3.92 11.50
C TYR A 175 3.02 4.36 10.49
N SER A 176 2.14 5.28 10.90
CA SER A 176 1.11 5.85 10.03
C SER A 176 1.07 7.36 10.15
N ARG A 177 0.90 8.05 9.02
CA ARG A 177 0.73 9.49 8.98
C ARG A 177 -0.56 9.86 8.26
N ALA A 178 -1.40 10.67 8.93
CA ALA A 178 -2.60 11.22 8.30
C ALA A 178 -2.21 12.23 7.20
N LEU A 179 -2.92 12.23 6.09
CA LEU A 179 -2.79 13.23 5.05
C LEU A 179 -3.37 14.57 5.51
N GLY A 180 -2.82 15.67 5.04
CA GLY A 180 -3.22 17.03 5.44
C GLY A 180 -2.72 17.46 6.82
N ALA A 181 -1.93 16.62 7.51
CA ALA A 181 -1.30 17.00 8.76
C ALA A 181 -0.20 18.04 8.48
N ALA A 182 -0.18 19.15 9.25
CA ALA A 182 0.92 20.10 9.24
C ALA A 182 2.24 19.38 9.56
N LYS A 183 3.35 19.85 8.99
CA LYS A 183 4.68 19.32 9.34
C LYS A 183 4.85 19.42 10.85
N SER A 184 5.21 18.31 11.49
CA SER A 184 5.61 18.34 12.91
C SER A 184 6.87 19.18 13.04
N GLY A 185 6.74 20.47 13.42
CA GLY A 185 7.91 21.33 13.55
C GLY A 185 7.64 22.85 13.49
N GLU A 186 6.44 23.31 13.12
CA GLU A 186 6.07 24.71 13.34
C GLU A 186 5.36 24.87 14.69
N VAL A 187 6.17 24.87 15.77
CA VAL A 187 5.77 25.56 17.01
C VAL A 187 5.73 27.03 16.63
N GLU A 188 4.54 27.62 16.55
CA GLU A 188 4.35 29.07 16.54
C GLU A 188 5.16 29.66 17.71
N ARG A 189 6.29 30.31 17.40
CA ARG A 189 6.87 31.29 18.32
C ARG A 189 5.93 32.45 18.31
N GLY A 190 4.96 32.43 19.23
CA GLY A 190 4.14 33.56 19.55
C GLY A 190 5.05 34.77 19.85
N TYR A 191 4.99 35.74 18.99
CA TYR A 191 5.53 37.05 19.26
C TYR A 191 4.73 37.63 20.41
N ASN A 192 5.30 37.61 21.61
CA ASN A 192 4.85 38.43 22.71
C ASN A 192 5.63 39.75 22.60
N LYS A 193 5.00 40.76 22.01
CA LYS A 193 5.40 42.17 22.15
C LYS A 193 4.69 42.70 23.39
N PHE A 194 5.47 43.05 24.39
CA PHE A 194 5.31 44.26 25.22
C PHE A 194 6.69 44.71 25.67
#